data_0264d1816f06122eebcb8e1185b69dc1
#
_entry.id   0264d1816f06122eebcb8e1185b69dc1
#
_cell.length_a   1.000
_cell.length_b   1.000
_cell.length_c   1.000
_cell.angle_alpha   90.00
_cell.angle_beta   90.00
_cell.angle_gamma   90.00
#
_symmetry.space_group_name_H-M   'P 1'
#
loop_
_entity.id
_entity.type
_entity.pdbx_description
1 polymer ?
#
loop_
_entity_poly.entity_id
_entity_poly.type
_entity_poly.pdbx_seq_one_letter_code
_entity_poly.pdbx_strand_id
1 'polypeptide(L)'
;MSSSSSDLRDTANRAPLSSFAHADNDTPFLIAPSILSADFARLGQEVDKVLKAGADVVHFDVMDNHYVPNLTFGSMICQALRDYGITAPIDVHLMVSPVDSMIEQFLAAGASIITFHPEATHHVDRSLQLIKDGGAQCGLVLNPATPLHHLDYVMDKVDQILIMSVNPGFGGQAFIEGTLKKIRAVRQMIVASGRDIRLEVDGGIKASNIRAVAEAGADMFVAGSAIFSQPDYAAVIDAMRSELAMSAHD
;
A
#
# COMPACT_ATOMS: atom_id res chain seq x y z
N MET A 1 -40.63 -20.06 18.04
CA MET A 1 -40.16 -18.82 18.64
C MET A 1 -38.70 -19.02 19.00
N SER A 2 -37.79 -18.64 18.14
CA SER A 2 -36.36 -18.59 18.41
C SER A 2 -35.80 -17.34 17.72
N SER A 3 -35.47 -16.36 18.54
CA SER A 3 -34.88 -15.09 18.17
C SER A 3 -33.44 -15.29 17.71
N SER A 4 -33.15 -15.00 16.45
CA SER A 4 -31.80 -14.84 15.94
C SER A 4 -31.23 -13.52 16.43
N SER A 5 -30.31 -13.55 17.38
CA SER A 5 -29.45 -12.42 17.71
C SER A 5 -28.40 -12.26 16.60
N SER A 6 -28.56 -11.24 15.78
CA SER A 6 -27.50 -10.78 14.89
C SER A 6 -26.38 -10.17 15.71
N ASP A 7 -25.25 -10.87 15.80
CA ASP A 7 -23.99 -10.33 16.31
C ASP A 7 -23.53 -9.17 15.40
N LEU A 8 -23.80 -7.96 15.80
CA LEU A 8 -23.12 -6.76 15.37
C LEU A 8 -21.71 -6.81 15.97
N ARG A 9 -20.76 -7.42 15.24
CA ARG A 9 -19.34 -7.37 15.61
C ARG A 9 -18.88 -5.93 15.56
N ASP A 10 -18.35 -5.52 16.68
CA ASP A 10 -17.84 -4.22 17.04
C ASP A 10 -16.88 -3.66 15.97
N THR A 11 -17.25 -2.56 15.33
CA THR A 11 -16.44 -1.82 14.36
C THR A 11 -15.36 -0.97 15.03
N ALA A 12 -15.13 -1.18 16.33
CA ALA A 12 -14.33 -0.31 17.19
C ALA A 12 -12.80 -0.40 17.01
N ASN A 13 -12.27 -1.28 16.14
CA ASN A 13 -10.82 -1.48 16.01
C ASN A 13 -10.23 -0.97 14.70
N ARG A 14 -10.90 -0.04 14.01
CA ARG A 14 -10.34 0.66 12.85
C ARG A 14 -9.68 1.96 13.31
N ALA A 15 -8.40 2.14 13.01
CA ALA A 15 -7.78 3.46 13.14
C ALA A 15 -8.60 4.47 12.32
N PRO A 16 -8.89 5.66 12.86
CA PRO A 16 -9.70 6.65 12.15
C PRO A 16 -9.00 7.04 10.85
N LEU A 17 -9.72 6.97 9.72
CA LEU A 17 -9.23 7.31 8.38
C LEU A 17 -8.67 8.74 8.28
N SER A 18 -9.07 9.62 9.20
CA SER A 18 -8.56 11.00 9.32
C SER A 18 -7.07 11.11 9.66
N SER A 19 -6.41 10.02 10.10
CA SER A 19 -4.98 10.04 10.43
C SER A 19 -4.05 9.96 9.21
N PHE A 20 -4.60 9.79 8.00
CA PHE A 20 -3.83 9.70 6.74
C PHE A 20 -3.91 10.95 5.86
N ALA A 21 -4.86 11.86 6.13
CA ALA A 21 -4.79 13.20 5.55
C ALA A 21 -3.47 13.84 5.98
N HIS A 22 -2.83 14.62 5.11
CA HIS A 22 -1.64 15.43 5.43
C HIS A 22 -1.91 16.42 6.58
N ALA A 23 -2.45 15.93 7.69
CA ALA A 23 -2.65 16.67 8.92
C ALA A 23 -1.35 16.58 9.72
N ASP A 24 -0.61 17.62 9.65
CA ASP A 24 0.65 17.93 10.31
C ASP A 24 1.91 17.64 9.50
N ASN A 25 2.58 18.73 9.12
CA ASN A 25 3.79 18.88 8.31
C ASN A 25 5.07 18.21 8.87
N ASP A 26 4.99 17.27 9.81
CA ASP A 26 6.19 16.72 10.45
C ASP A 26 6.72 15.41 9.84
N THR A 27 5.92 14.67 9.03
CA THR A 27 6.42 13.53 8.25
C THR A 27 5.70 13.41 6.90
N PRO A 28 6.14 14.16 5.88
CA PRO A 28 5.51 14.13 4.55
C PRO A 28 5.63 12.76 3.87
N PHE A 29 6.60 11.94 4.28
CA PHE A 29 6.94 10.66 3.68
C PHE A 29 6.58 9.48 4.55
N LEU A 30 5.92 8.45 3.96
CA LEU A 30 5.56 7.20 4.64
C LEU A 30 6.45 6.05 4.17
N ILE A 31 6.92 5.24 5.11
CA ILE A 31 7.63 3.98 4.84
C ILE A 31 6.68 2.83 5.13
N ALA A 32 6.43 1.99 4.13
CA ALA A 32 5.50 0.88 4.15
C ALA A 32 6.25 -0.46 3.93
N PRO A 33 6.72 -1.14 4.98
CA PRO A 33 7.35 -2.45 4.85
C PRO A 33 6.39 -3.49 4.27
N SER A 34 6.78 -4.12 3.12
CA SER A 34 6.02 -5.25 2.56
C SER A 34 6.31 -6.53 3.35
N ILE A 35 5.28 -7.06 3.98
CA ILE A 35 5.37 -8.31 4.76
C ILE A 35 5.64 -9.55 3.91
N LEU A 36 5.56 -9.45 2.60
CA LEU A 36 5.95 -10.54 1.70
C LEU A 36 7.38 -11.04 1.98
N SER A 37 8.25 -10.17 2.52
CA SER A 37 9.64 -10.50 2.87
C SER A 37 9.85 -10.85 4.34
N ALA A 38 8.80 -10.86 5.17
CA ALA A 38 8.89 -11.14 6.61
C ALA A 38 8.98 -12.65 6.90
N ASP A 39 9.37 -13.01 8.13
CA ASP A 39 9.26 -14.39 8.63
C ASP A 39 7.79 -14.70 8.99
N PHE A 40 7.12 -15.44 8.12
CA PHE A 40 5.71 -15.80 8.29
C PHE A 40 5.44 -16.68 9.53
N ALA A 41 6.43 -17.42 10.02
CA ALA A 41 6.29 -18.21 11.24
C ALA A 41 6.13 -17.31 12.49
N ARG A 42 6.48 -16.03 12.40
CA ARG A 42 6.44 -15.05 13.50
C ARG A 42 5.88 -13.71 13.04
N LEU A 43 4.99 -13.71 12.06
CA LEU A 43 4.56 -12.51 11.34
C LEU A 43 4.10 -11.36 12.24
N GLY A 44 3.28 -11.64 13.28
CA GLY A 44 2.84 -10.62 14.23
C GLY A 44 3.99 -9.94 14.95
N GLN A 45 5.03 -10.69 15.33
CA GLN A 45 6.24 -10.16 15.99
C GLN A 45 7.08 -9.33 15.00
N GLU A 46 7.20 -9.77 13.76
CA GLU A 46 7.93 -9.06 12.71
C GLU A 46 7.28 -7.70 12.40
N VAL A 47 5.94 -7.68 12.29
CA VAL A 47 5.19 -6.44 12.08
C VAL A 47 5.32 -5.50 13.28
N ASP A 48 5.14 -5.99 14.50
CA ASP A 48 5.32 -5.18 15.72
C ASP A 48 6.74 -4.59 15.81
N LYS A 49 7.76 -5.41 15.47
CA LYS A 49 9.16 -4.97 15.47
C LYS A 49 9.45 -3.88 14.44
N VAL A 50 8.94 -4.02 13.20
CA VAL A 50 9.20 -3.03 12.15
C VAL A 50 8.45 -1.72 12.39
N LEU A 51 7.24 -1.77 12.98
CA LEU A 51 6.49 -0.58 13.38
C LEU A 51 7.21 0.16 14.53
N LYS A 52 7.72 -0.56 15.54
CA LYS A 52 8.54 0.02 16.60
C LYS A 52 9.86 0.61 16.09
N ALA A 53 10.34 0.13 14.98
CA ALA A 53 11.52 0.66 14.29
C ALA A 53 11.24 1.94 13.49
N GLY A 54 9.99 2.44 13.45
CA GLY A 54 9.63 3.70 12.82
C GLY A 54 8.96 3.59 11.44
N ALA A 55 8.46 2.39 11.08
CA ALA A 55 7.58 2.24 9.92
C ALA A 55 6.17 2.80 10.20
N ASP A 56 5.49 3.28 9.16
CA ASP A 56 4.20 3.98 9.27
C ASP A 56 3.01 3.09 8.92
N VAL A 57 3.17 2.25 7.90
CA VAL A 57 2.11 1.46 7.27
C VAL A 57 2.59 0.02 7.10
N VAL A 58 1.69 -0.94 7.13
CA VAL A 58 2.00 -2.35 6.82
C VAL A 58 1.50 -2.65 5.42
N HIS A 59 2.40 -2.98 4.49
CA HIS A 59 2.05 -3.27 3.10
C HIS A 59 1.85 -4.76 2.86
N PHE A 60 0.73 -5.10 2.19
CA PHE A 60 0.27 -6.45 1.88
C PHE A 60 0.26 -6.71 0.38
N ASP A 61 1.15 -7.56 -0.12
CA ASP A 61 1.19 -8.02 -1.51
C ASP A 61 0.35 -9.31 -1.67
N VAL A 62 -0.87 -9.17 -2.13
CA VAL A 62 -1.83 -10.29 -2.31
C VAL A 62 -1.81 -10.79 -3.74
N MET A 63 -1.49 -12.06 -3.93
CA MET A 63 -1.33 -12.70 -5.25
C MET A 63 -2.15 -13.99 -5.33
N ASP A 64 -2.80 -14.24 -6.47
CA ASP A 64 -3.76 -15.35 -6.68
C ASP A 64 -3.25 -16.44 -7.62
N ASN A 65 -2.01 -16.37 -8.10
CA ASN A 65 -1.46 -17.24 -9.14
C ASN A 65 -2.26 -17.21 -10.48
N HIS A 66 -3.01 -16.11 -10.69
CA HIS A 66 -3.77 -15.90 -11.92
C HIS A 66 -3.41 -14.56 -12.56
N TYR A 67 -3.55 -13.45 -11.81
CA TYR A 67 -3.11 -12.13 -12.27
C TYR A 67 -1.57 -12.05 -12.39
N VAL A 68 -0.85 -12.65 -11.44
CA VAL A 68 0.61 -12.80 -11.43
C VAL A 68 0.99 -14.26 -11.22
N PRO A 69 2.17 -14.73 -11.70
CA PRO A 69 2.57 -16.15 -11.60
C PRO A 69 3.13 -16.50 -10.21
N ASN A 70 2.47 -16.08 -9.16
CA ASN A 70 2.80 -16.38 -7.76
C ASN A 70 1.53 -16.39 -6.91
N LEU A 71 1.56 -17.13 -5.81
CA LEU A 71 0.50 -17.22 -4.80
C LEU A 71 1.06 -16.79 -3.45
N THR A 72 0.38 -15.88 -2.76
CA THR A 72 0.83 -15.43 -1.43
C THR A 72 -0.20 -15.79 -0.35
N PHE A 73 -0.87 -14.83 0.22
CA PHE A 73 -1.75 -15.00 1.36
C PHE A 73 -3.05 -14.22 1.17
N GLY A 74 -4.11 -14.64 1.85
CA GLY A 74 -5.43 -14.02 1.78
C GLY A 74 -5.76 -13.15 3.00
N SER A 75 -7.00 -12.70 3.05
CA SER A 75 -7.57 -11.82 4.08
C SER A 75 -7.46 -12.38 5.51
N MET A 76 -7.35 -13.70 5.67
CA MET A 76 -7.15 -14.34 6.98
C MET A 76 -5.87 -13.85 7.69
N ILE A 77 -4.81 -13.53 6.94
CA ILE A 77 -3.57 -12.99 7.52
C ILE A 77 -3.77 -11.55 7.99
N CYS A 78 -4.52 -10.74 7.25
CA CYS A 78 -4.90 -9.39 7.67
C CYS A 78 -5.71 -9.43 8.98
N GLN A 79 -6.72 -10.30 9.05
CA GLN A 79 -7.50 -10.52 10.27
C GLN A 79 -6.62 -10.98 11.43
N ALA A 80 -5.71 -11.95 11.21
CA ALA A 80 -4.81 -12.44 12.24
C ALA A 80 -3.89 -11.34 12.81
N LEU A 81 -3.41 -10.40 11.98
CA LEU A 81 -2.64 -9.26 12.46
C LEU A 81 -3.51 -8.29 13.28
N ARG A 82 -4.75 -8.05 12.87
CA ARG A 82 -5.70 -7.25 13.68
C ARG A 82 -5.98 -7.91 15.03
N ASP A 83 -6.23 -9.22 15.04
CA ASP A 83 -6.45 -10.01 16.28
C ASP A 83 -5.19 -10.05 17.17
N TYR A 84 -4.01 -10.03 16.58
CA TYR A 84 -2.73 -9.91 17.31
C TYR A 84 -2.55 -8.54 17.98
N GLY A 85 -3.31 -7.51 17.57
CA GLY A 85 -3.27 -6.16 18.13
C GLY A 85 -2.56 -5.12 17.27
N ILE A 86 -2.29 -5.40 16.00
CA ILE A 86 -1.74 -4.40 15.08
C ILE A 86 -2.82 -3.36 14.76
N THR A 87 -2.62 -2.12 15.22
CA THR A 87 -3.51 -0.97 14.99
C THR A 87 -3.04 -0.08 13.84
N ALA A 88 -1.77 -0.17 13.46
CA ALA A 88 -1.22 0.58 12.35
C ALA A 88 -2.03 0.33 11.06
N PRO A 89 -2.03 1.28 10.13
CA PRO A 89 -2.67 1.10 8.84
C PRO A 89 -2.16 -0.13 8.10
N ILE A 90 -3.10 -0.88 7.50
CA ILE A 90 -2.80 -1.98 6.59
C ILE A 90 -3.21 -1.53 5.19
N ASP A 91 -2.22 -1.43 4.32
CA ASP A 91 -2.36 -1.13 2.91
C ASP A 91 -2.29 -2.43 2.10
N VAL A 92 -3.35 -2.72 1.38
CA VAL A 92 -3.52 -3.98 0.66
C VAL A 92 -3.43 -3.75 -0.84
N HIS A 93 -2.37 -4.27 -1.44
CA HIS A 93 -2.16 -4.29 -2.89
C HIS A 93 -2.68 -5.61 -3.46
N LEU A 94 -3.78 -5.54 -4.23
CA LEU A 94 -4.44 -6.71 -4.82
C LEU A 94 -3.92 -6.99 -6.24
N MET A 95 -3.06 -7.98 -6.37
CA MET A 95 -2.61 -8.60 -7.62
C MET A 95 -3.44 -9.86 -7.89
N VAL A 96 -4.75 -9.68 -8.05
CA VAL A 96 -5.74 -10.76 -8.18
C VAL A 96 -6.78 -10.42 -9.25
N SER A 97 -7.36 -11.44 -9.88
CA SER A 97 -8.43 -11.27 -10.88
C SER A 97 -9.40 -12.46 -10.84
N PRO A 98 -10.74 -12.22 -10.68
CA PRO A 98 -11.40 -10.92 -10.50
C PRO A 98 -11.20 -10.34 -9.09
N VAL A 99 -11.29 -9.00 -8.95
CA VAL A 99 -10.87 -8.30 -7.73
C VAL A 99 -11.99 -8.11 -6.69
N ASP A 100 -13.25 -7.94 -7.08
CA ASP A 100 -14.33 -7.47 -6.21
C ASP A 100 -14.53 -8.34 -4.95
N SER A 101 -14.52 -9.67 -5.10
CA SER A 101 -14.67 -10.59 -3.95
C SER A 101 -13.51 -10.51 -2.95
N MET A 102 -12.31 -10.19 -3.41
CA MET A 102 -11.17 -9.99 -2.52
C MET A 102 -11.24 -8.65 -1.80
N ILE A 103 -11.73 -7.61 -2.46
CA ILE A 103 -12.04 -6.31 -1.84
C ILE A 103 -12.95 -6.52 -0.62
N GLU A 104 -14.10 -7.21 -0.79
CA GLU A 104 -15.04 -7.48 0.30
C GLU A 104 -14.38 -8.23 1.48
N GLN A 105 -13.58 -9.24 1.18
CA GLN A 105 -12.89 -10.03 2.21
C GLN A 105 -11.86 -9.20 3.00
N PHE A 106 -11.07 -8.35 2.32
CA PHE A 106 -10.08 -7.51 2.99
C PHE A 106 -10.72 -6.35 3.75
N LEU A 107 -11.83 -5.80 3.28
CA LEU A 107 -12.65 -4.85 4.04
C LEU A 107 -13.12 -5.47 5.36
N ALA A 108 -13.68 -6.68 5.30
CA ALA A 108 -14.13 -7.41 6.49
C ALA A 108 -12.96 -7.74 7.45
N ALA A 109 -11.76 -8.00 6.92
CA ALA A 109 -10.55 -8.27 7.71
C ALA A 109 -9.90 -7.01 8.30
N GLY A 110 -10.40 -5.81 8.00
CA GLY A 110 -9.92 -4.55 8.58
C GLY A 110 -8.76 -3.88 7.82
N ALA A 111 -8.68 -4.08 6.51
CA ALA A 111 -7.81 -3.27 5.65
C ALA A 111 -8.12 -1.77 5.79
N SER A 112 -7.10 -0.92 5.79
CA SER A 112 -7.25 0.55 5.87
C SER A 112 -7.23 1.19 4.48
N ILE A 113 -6.42 0.63 3.59
CA ILE A 113 -6.26 1.06 2.21
C ILE A 113 -6.34 -0.19 1.34
N ILE A 114 -7.00 -0.10 0.20
CA ILE A 114 -7.03 -1.19 -0.79
C ILE A 114 -6.75 -0.61 -2.16
N THR A 115 -5.72 -1.12 -2.81
CA THR A 115 -5.34 -0.77 -4.18
C THR A 115 -5.43 -2.00 -5.08
N PHE A 116 -5.81 -1.79 -6.33
CA PHE A 116 -5.91 -2.86 -7.32
C PHE A 116 -5.53 -2.38 -8.72
N HIS A 117 -5.19 -3.30 -9.59
CA HIS A 117 -4.85 -3.01 -10.97
C HIS A 117 -6.10 -2.79 -11.83
N PRO A 118 -6.13 -1.76 -12.71
CA PRO A 118 -7.28 -1.53 -13.58
C PRO A 118 -7.56 -2.72 -14.51
N GLU A 119 -6.54 -3.53 -14.82
CA GLU A 119 -6.67 -4.74 -15.63
C GLU A 119 -7.41 -5.89 -14.93
N ALA A 120 -7.59 -5.80 -13.60
CA ALA A 120 -8.23 -6.84 -12.78
C ALA A 120 -9.78 -6.80 -12.82
N THR A 121 -10.37 -5.77 -13.42
CA THR A 121 -11.82 -5.58 -13.51
C THR A 121 -12.21 -4.83 -14.79
N HIS A 122 -13.43 -5.12 -15.30
CA HIS A 122 -14.04 -4.34 -16.38
C HIS A 122 -14.77 -3.08 -15.86
N HIS A 123 -14.93 -2.93 -14.54
CA HIS A 123 -15.74 -1.89 -13.90
C HIS A 123 -14.96 -1.18 -12.78
N VAL A 124 -13.86 -0.52 -13.16
CA VAL A 124 -12.92 0.13 -12.23
C VAL A 124 -13.65 1.09 -11.27
N ASP A 125 -14.55 1.94 -11.78
CA ASP A 125 -15.31 2.89 -10.97
C ASP A 125 -16.15 2.18 -9.89
N ARG A 126 -16.82 1.07 -10.25
CA ARG A 126 -17.60 0.27 -9.30
C ARG A 126 -16.73 -0.36 -8.22
N SER A 127 -15.57 -0.91 -8.58
CA SER A 127 -14.65 -1.54 -7.62
C SER A 127 -14.06 -0.50 -6.67
N LEU A 128 -13.73 0.72 -7.13
CA LEU A 128 -13.32 1.83 -6.27
C LEU A 128 -14.45 2.24 -5.31
N GLN A 129 -15.70 2.32 -5.80
CA GLN A 129 -16.85 2.64 -4.95
C GLN A 129 -17.09 1.56 -3.89
N LEU A 130 -16.93 0.28 -4.23
CA LEU A 130 -17.05 -0.84 -3.28
C LEU A 130 -16.08 -0.69 -2.10
N ILE A 131 -14.84 -0.28 -2.35
CA ILE A 131 -13.85 -0.02 -1.29
C ILE A 131 -14.30 1.14 -0.39
N LYS A 132 -14.74 2.25 -0.99
CA LYS A 132 -15.22 3.42 -0.23
C LYS A 132 -16.44 3.11 0.62
N ASP A 133 -17.41 2.40 0.08
CA ASP A 133 -18.61 1.99 0.81
C ASP A 133 -18.27 1.08 2.00
N GLY A 134 -17.19 0.31 1.89
CA GLY A 134 -16.63 -0.49 2.98
C GLY A 134 -15.83 0.32 4.00
N GLY A 135 -15.64 1.62 3.79
CA GLY A 135 -14.96 2.54 4.72
C GLY A 135 -13.44 2.46 4.69
N ALA A 136 -12.81 1.98 3.61
CA ALA A 136 -11.38 2.04 3.39
C ALA A 136 -11.02 3.11 2.34
N GLN A 137 -9.77 3.56 2.34
CA GLN A 137 -9.22 4.35 1.24
C GLN A 137 -9.04 3.47 0.01
N CYS A 138 -9.30 4.02 -1.17
CA CYS A 138 -9.21 3.28 -2.42
C CYS A 138 -8.15 3.84 -3.36
N GLY A 139 -7.52 2.95 -4.13
CA GLY A 139 -6.55 3.39 -5.12
C GLY A 139 -6.38 2.45 -6.30
N LEU A 140 -5.64 2.95 -7.30
CA LEU A 140 -5.26 2.17 -8.47
C LEU A 140 -3.75 1.92 -8.52
N VAL A 141 -3.40 0.74 -8.99
CA VAL A 141 -2.03 0.30 -9.20
C VAL A 141 -1.72 0.28 -10.68
N LEU A 142 -0.63 0.92 -11.09
CA LEU A 142 -0.19 0.94 -12.48
C LEU A 142 1.13 0.19 -12.64
N ASN A 143 1.10 -0.88 -13.45
CA ASN A 143 2.31 -1.63 -13.83
C ASN A 143 3.30 -0.73 -14.58
N PRO A 144 4.59 -1.09 -14.70
CA PRO A 144 5.57 -0.26 -15.42
C PRO A 144 5.11 0.18 -16.80
N ALA A 145 4.43 -0.69 -17.55
CA ALA A 145 3.94 -0.41 -18.91
C ALA A 145 2.47 0.06 -18.97
N THR A 146 1.68 0.00 -17.89
CA THR A 146 0.28 0.46 -17.89
C THR A 146 0.21 1.95 -18.12
N PRO A 147 -0.55 2.44 -19.13
CA PRO A 147 -0.63 3.86 -19.44
C PRO A 147 -1.44 4.65 -18.41
N LEU A 148 -1.15 5.95 -18.28
CA LEU A 148 -1.75 6.83 -17.28
C LEU A 148 -3.22 7.19 -17.55
N HIS A 149 -3.73 6.99 -18.76
CA HIS A 149 -5.13 7.31 -19.10
C HIS A 149 -6.15 6.50 -18.28
N HIS A 150 -5.74 5.43 -17.60
CA HIS A 150 -6.61 4.74 -16.63
C HIS A 150 -7.01 5.64 -15.45
N LEU A 151 -6.30 6.73 -15.22
CA LEU A 151 -6.61 7.71 -14.18
C LEU A 151 -7.59 8.80 -14.63
N ASP A 152 -7.77 9.04 -15.94
CA ASP A 152 -8.45 10.22 -16.49
C ASP A 152 -9.87 10.43 -15.94
N TYR A 153 -10.60 9.36 -15.65
CA TYR A 153 -12.00 9.41 -15.20
C TYR A 153 -12.23 8.91 -13.76
N VAL A 154 -11.15 8.76 -12.97
CA VAL A 154 -11.21 8.27 -11.59
C VAL A 154 -10.40 9.08 -10.58
N MET A 155 -9.72 10.14 -11.05
CA MET A 155 -8.92 11.03 -10.20
C MET A 155 -9.74 11.71 -9.09
N ASP A 156 -11.03 11.90 -9.30
CA ASP A 156 -11.95 12.44 -8.29
C ASP A 156 -12.35 11.43 -7.20
N LYS A 157 -12.02 10.16 -7.40
CA LYS A 157 -12.42 9.06 -6.53
C LYS A 157 -11.27 8.43 -5.77
N VAL A 158 -10.08 8.34 -6.38
CA VAL A 158 -8.93 7.69 -5.76
C VAL A 158 -8.34 8.52 -4.61
N ASP A 159 -7.93 7.83 -3.55
CA ASP A 159 -7.21 8.39 -2.40
C ASP A 159 -5.71 8.05 -2.48
N GLN A 160 -5.35 7.04 -3.28
CA GLN A 160 -3.97 6.58 -3.47
C GLN A 160 -3.74 6.12 -4.92
N ILE A 161 -2.54 6.39 -5.43
CA ILE A 161 -2.04 5.82 -6.69
C ILE A 161 -0.73 5.12 -6.40
N LEU A 162 -0.67 3.82 -6.71
CA LEU A 162 0.55 3.01 -6.57
C LEU A 162 1.21 2.80 -7.94
N ILE A 163 2.48 3.18 -8.05
CA ILE A 163 3.29 2.91 -9.24
C ILE A 163 4.21 1.73 -8.97
N MET A 164 4.05 0.67 -9.76
CA MET A 164 4.99 -0.45 -9.75
C MET A 164 6.29 -0.05 -10.43
N SER A 165 7.38 -0.15 -9.71
CA SER A 165 8.75 0.05 -10.23
C SER A 165 9.47 -1.27 -10.54
N VAL A 166 8.75 -2.38 -10.48
CA VAL A 166 9.12 -3.72 -10.96
C VAL A 166 7.90 -4.35 -11.62
N ASN A 167 8.05 -5.44 -12.37
CA ASN A 167 6.90 -6.24 -12.77
C ASN A 167 6.39 -7.02 -11.55
N PRO A 168 5.09 -6.92 -11.20
CA PRO A 168 4.55 -7.56 -10.02
C PRO A 168 4.64 -9.08 -10.07
N GLY A 169 4.68 -9.73 -8.87
CA GLY A 169 4.69 -11.18 -8.72
C GLY A 169 5.78 -11.72 -7.81
N PHE A 170 6.93 -11.07 -7.70
CA PHE A 170 8.04 -11.52 -6.85
C PHE A 170 8.73 -10.35 -6.16
N GLY A 171 9.13 -10.55 -4.90
CA GLY A 171 9.95 -9.61 -4.17
C GLY A 171 11.43 -9.61 -4.60
N GLY A 172 12.20 -8.62 -4.16
CA GLY A 172 13.65 -8.56 -4.32
C GLY A 172 14.15 -8.20 -5.73
N GLN A 173 13.28 -7.71 -6.61
CA GLN A 173 13.63 -7.29 -7.96
C GLN A 173 14.37 -5.94 -7.98
N ALA A 174 15.12 -5.69 -9.05
CA ALA A 174 15.79 -4.41 -9.29
C ALA A 174 14.80 -3.34 -9.74
N PHE A 175 14.95 -2.12 -9.21
CA PHE A 175 14.15 -0.96 -9.59
C PHE A 175 14.29 -0.64 -11.10
N ILE A 176 13.17 -0.40 -11.77
CA ILE A 176 13.12 0.00 -13.18
C ILE A 176 13.24 1.52 -13.27
N GLU A 177 14.43 2.03 -13.60
CA GLU A 177 14.74 3.48 -13.64
C GLU A 177 13.75 4.29 -14.51
N GLY A 178 13.23 3.71 -15.59
CA GLY A 178 12.24 4.35 -16.46
C GLY A 178 10.96 4.77 -15.74
N THR A 179 10.65 4.18 -14.58
CA THR A 179 9.46 4.51 -13.79
C THR A 179 9.54 5.87 -13.11
N LEU A 180 10.73 6.44 -12.89
CA LEU A 180 10.89 7.80 -12.37
C LEU A 180 10.16 8.84 -13.25
N LYS A 181 10.17 8.64 -14.58
CA LYS A 181 9.42 9.53 -15.49
C LYS A 181 7.91 9.40 -15.26
N LYS A 182 7.43 8.19 -15.02
CA LYS A 182 6.01 7.90 -14.75
C LYS A 182 5.57 8.52 -13.42
N ILE A 183 6.38 8.37 -12.37
CA ILE A 183 6.13 8.98 -11.04
C ILE A 183 5.97 10.49 -11.17
N ARG A 184 6.89 11.19 -11.88
CA ARG A 184 6.78 12.63 -12.13
C ARG A 184 5.49 13.02 -12.84
N ALA A 185 5.11 12.24 -13.86
CA ALA A 185 3.87 12.51 -14.61
C ALA A 185 2.63 12.34 -13.74
N VAL A 186 2.57 11.28 -12.90
CA VAL A 186 1.46 11.08 -11.96
C VAL A 186 1.41 12.18 -10.91
N ARG A 187 2.55 12.62 -10.36
CA ARG A 187 2.59 13.75 -9.42
C ARG A 187 2.03 15.03 -10.06
N GLN A 188 2.36 15.30 -11.31
CA GLN A 188 1.78 16.44 -12.04
C GLN A 188 0.25 16.33 -12.19
N MET A 189 -0.26 15.12 -12.47
CA MET A 189 -1.72 14.88 -12.52
C MET A 189 -2.38 15.11 -11.16
N ILE A 190 -1.77 14.63 -10.08
CA ILE A 190 -2.26 14.84 -8.71
C ILE A 190 -2.32 16.33 -8.38
N VAL A 191 -1.24 17.07 -8.62
CA VAL A 191 -1.19 18.53 -8.40
C VAL A 191 -2.25 19.24 -9.23
N ALA A 192 -2.39 18.91 -10.52
CA ALA A 192 -3.39 19.48 -11.39
C ALA A 192 -4.84 19.20 -10.97
N SER A 193 -5.08 18.06 -10.29
CA SER A 193 -6.41 17.71 -9.78
C SER A 193 -6.83 18.53 -8.55
N GLY A 194 -5.88 19.17 -7.86
CA GLY A 194 -6.09 19.88 -6.60
C GLY A 194 -6.52 18.99 -5.43
N ARG A 195 -6.37 17.66 -5.55
CA ARG A 195 -6.78 16.69 -4.54
C ARG A 195 -5.60 16.18 -3.74
N ASP A 196 -5.87 15.80 -2.51
CA ASP A 196 -4.92 15.10 -1.65
C ASP A 196 -4.95 13.60 -1.99
N ILE A 197 -4.02 13.17 -2.86
CA ILE A 197 -3.87 11.79 -3.31
C ILE A 197 -2.45 11.34 -2.99
N ARG A 198 -2.33 10.24 -2.26
CA ARG A 198 -1.04 9.62 -1.94
C ARG A 198 -0.42 9.01 -3.19
N LEU A 199 0.86 9.26 -3.43
CA LEU A 199 1.63 8.64 -4.51
C LEU A 199 2.62 7.64 -3.94
N GLU A 200 2.25 6.38 -4.02
CA GLU A 200 3.04 5.26 -3.54
C GLU A 200 3.88 4.65 -4.66
N VAL A 201 5.04 4.10 -4.29
CA VAL A 201 5.92 3.35 -5.20
C VAL A 201 6.33 2.03 -4.58
N ASP A 202 6.14 0.94 -5.32
CA ASP A 202 6.53 -0.40 -4.93
C ASP A 202 7.46 -1.06 -5.96
N GLY A 203 8.56 -1.60 -5.45
CA GLY A 203 9.51 -2.41 -6.21
C GLY A 203 10.95 -1.89 -6.15
N GLY A 204 11.83 -2.65 -5.50
CA GLY A 204 13.26 -2.38 -5.46
C GLY A 204 13.68 -1.11 -4.70
N ILE A 205 12.81 -0.60 -3.81
CA ILE A 205 13.10 0.58 -2.97
C ILE A 205 14.08 0.21 -1.87
N LYS A 206 15.07 1.08 -1.67
CA LYS A 206 16.11 0.96 -0.65
C LYS A 206 16.72 2.34 -0.34
N ALA A 207 17.47 2.49 0.74
CA ALA A 207 18.07 3.77 1.13
C ALA A 207 18.85 4.45 -0.01
N SER A 208 19.53 3.68 -0.87
CA SER A 208 20.35 4.26 -1.96
C SER A 208 19.55 4.85 -3.14
N ASN A 209 18.24 4.63 -3.25
CA ASN A 209 17.41 5.18 -4.35
C ASN A 209 16.16 5.92 -3.88
N ILE A 210 15.77 5.80 -2.61
CA ILE A 210 14.52 6.37 -2.09
C ILE A 210 14.44 7.89 -2.27
N ARG A 211 15.57 8.62 -2.13
CA ARG A 211 15.64 10.06 -2.39
C ARG A 211 15.23 10.40 -3.82
N ALA A 212 15.81 9.74 -4.82
CA ALA A 212 15.48 10.00 -6.22
C ALA A 212 14.01 9.71 -6.55
N VAL A 213 13.40 8.74 -5.85
CA VAL A 213 11.97 8.41 -5.99
C VAL A 213 11.10 9.48 -5.32
N ALA A 214 11.51 10.02 -4.16
CA ALA A 214 10.85 11.14 -3.49
C ALA A 214 10.93 12.42 -4.33
N GLU A 215 12.10 12.77 -4.85
CA GLU A 215 12.32 13.90 -5.77
C GLU A 215 11.51 13.76 -7.07
N ALA A 216 11.20 12.56 -7.50
CA ALA A 216 10.28 12.30 -8.61
C ALA A 216 8.82 12.56 -8.23
N GLY A 217 8.49 12.74 -6.95
CA GLY A 217 7.18 13.13 -6.44
C GLY A 217 6.44 12.06 -5.64
N ALA A 218 7.04 10.89 -5.36
CA ALA A 218 6.45 9.91 -4.46
C ALA A 218 6.50 10.38 -3.00
N ASP A 219 5.50 9.99 -2.21
CA ASP A 219 5.40 10.31 -0.79
C ASP A 219 5.10 9.09 0.11
N MET A 220 5.00 7.87 -0.49
CA MET A 220 4.92 6.60 0.20
C MET A 220 5.78 5.55 -0.50
N PHE A 221 6.52 4.76 0.28
CA PHE A 221 7.59 3.89 -0.23
C PHE A 221 7.46 2.49 0.32
N VAL A 222 7.20 1.52 -0.56
CA VAL A 222 7.16 0.10 -0.19
C VAL A 222 8.56 -0.48 -0.22
N ALA A 223 9.00 -1.03 0.93
CA ALA A 223 10.28 -1.67 1.06
C ALA A 223 10.13 -3.04 1.76
N GLY A 224 10.38 -4.12 1.02
CA GLY A 224 10.30 -5.49 1.54
C GLY A 224 11.66 -6.01 1.97
N SER A 225 12.37 -6.68 1.06
CA SER A 225 13.66 -7.32 1.34
C SER A 225 14.74 -6.35 1.83
N ALA A 226 14.68 -5.08 1.42
CA ALA A 226 15.61 -4.06 1.92
C ALA A 226 15.55 -3.90 3.45
N ILE A 227 14.40 -4.13 4.07
CA ILE A 227 14.20 -4.06 5.53
C ILE A 227 14.29 -5.46 6.15
N PHE A 228 13.43 -6.40 5.74
CA PHE A 228 13.28 -7.69 6.41
C PHE A 228 14.48 -8.64 6.27
N SER A 229 15.36 -8.42 5.29
CA SER A 229 16.62 -9.20 5.16
C SER A 229 17.75 -8.69 6.06
N GLN A 230 17.54 -7.62 6.83
CA GLN A 230 18.56 -7.05 7.69
C GLN A 230 18.31 -7.42 9.16
N PRO A 231 19.36 -7.56 9.97
CA PRO A 231 19.22 -7.91 11.38
C PRO A 231 18.68 -6.75 12.23
N ASP A 232 18.87 -5.51 11.79
CA ASP A 232 18.46 -4.28 12.48
C ASP A 232 17.55 -3.44 11.59
N TYR A 233 16.24 -3.53 11.81
CA TYR A 233 15.22 -2.79 11.06
C TYR A 233 15.27 -1.29 11.31
N ALA A 234 15.61 -0.89 12.56
CA ALA A 234 15.70 0.53 12.92
C ALA A 234 16.81 1.22 12.15
N ALA A 235 18.01 0.63 12.09
CA ALA A 235 19.11 1.19 11.32
C ALA A 235 18.78 1.38 9.83
N VAL A 236 18.01 0.47 9.23
CA VAL A 236 17.60 0.59 7.82
C VAL A 236 16.57 1.70 7.64
N ILE A 237 15.56 1.75 8.50
CA ILE A 237 14.48 2.76 8.43
C ILE A 237 15.08 4.15 8.69
N ASP A 238 15.97 4.30 9.67
CA ASP A 238 16.68 5.55 9.94
C ASP A 238 17.52 6.03 8.74
N ALA A 239 18.20 5.11 8.05
CA ALA A 239 18.92 5.43 6.83
C ALA A 239 17.96 5.90 5.71
N MET A 240 16.80 5.26 5.53
CA MET A 240 15.77 5.70 4.59
C MET A 240 15.22 7.08 4.97
N ARG A 241 14.90 7.33 6.24
CA ARG A 241 14.44 8.63 6.76
C ARG A 241 15.47 9.73 6.49
N SER A 242 16.76 9.44 6.72
CA SER A 242 17.84 10.39 6.48
C SER A 242 17.94 10.81 5.01
N GLU A 243 17.76 9.87 4.07
CA GLU A 243 17.72 10.16 2.64
C GLU A 243 16.48 10.99 2.24
N LEU A 244 15.33 10.67 2.83
CA LEU A 244 14.07 11.41 2.59
C LEU A 244 14.13 12.85 3.15
N ALA A 245 14.76 13.07 4.30
CA ALA A 245 14.94 14.40 4.86
C ALA A 245 15.76 15.33 3.95
N MET A 246 16.70 14.78 3.17
CA MET A 246 17.50 15.56 2.21
C MET A 246 16.69 15.97 0.97
N SER A 247 15.64 15.22 0.59
CA SER A 247 14.79 15.55 -0.56
C SER A 247 13.79 16.67 -0.27
N ALA A 248 13.48 16.95 1.00
CA ALA A 248 12.51 17.97 1.41
C ALA A 248 13.07 19.41 1.42
N HIS A 249 14.36 19.59 1.14
CA HIS A 249 15.06 20.87 1.28
C HIS A 249 15.53 21.48 -0.04
N ASP A 250 15.23 20.85 -1.20
CA ASP A 250 15.47 21.36 -2.55
C ASP A 250 14.13 21.77 -3.23
#